data_454b73d739546ad7da83e7485597bde8
#
_entry.id   454b73d739546ad7da83e7485597bde8
#
_cell.length_a   1.000
_cell.length_b   1.000
_cell.length_c   1.000
_cell.angle_alpha   90.00
_cell.angle_beta   90.00
_cell.angle_gamma   90.00
#
_symmetry.space_group_name_H-M   'P 1'
#
loop_
_entity.id
_entity.type
_entity.pdbx_description
1 polymer ?
#
loop_
_entity_poly.entity_id
_entity_poly.type
_entity_poly.pdbx_seq_one_letter_code
_entity_poly.pdbx_strand_id
1 'polypeptide(L)'
;MPDFPTNNPEQFYQGAPLLLVPDVSATAEFYRDILGFQTDAGTGTPDYSVVWRDNAAVHLARGAHAPTGVRIFFWVKDVEALYTDVTRRGAVITVPIGTRPYRVRDFAFRDPNGVEVVCGQDWE
;
A
#
# COMPACT_ATOMS: atom_id res chain seq x y z
N MET A 1 14.54 1.51 -7.65
CA MET A 1 13.92 0.22 -8.07
C MET A 1 14.73 -0.41 -9.18
N PRO A 2 15.01 -1.70 -9.10
CA PRO A 2 15.77 -2.36 -10.16
C PRO A 2 15.01 -2.36 -11.50
N ASP A 3 15.78 -2.33 -12.57
CA ASP A 3 15.23 -2.47 -13.91
C ASP A 3 15.13 -3.94 -14.27
N PHE A 4 13.96 -4.37 -14.69
CA PHE A 4 13.74 -5.73 -15.14
C PHE A 4 13.56 -5.73 -16.66
N PRO A 5 14.36 -6.50 -17.40
CA PRO A 5 14.13 -6.61 -18.84
C PRO A 5 12.79 -7.28 -19.11
N THR A 6 12.14 -6.86 -20.17
CA THR A 6 10.85 -7.43 -20.55
C THR A 6 10.81 -7.63 -22.05
N ASN A 7 10.25 -8.77 -22.46
CA ASN A 7 10.03 -9.09 -23.86
C ASN A 7 8.70 -8.55 -24.38
N ASN A 8 7.80 -8.15 -23.48
CA ASN A 8 6.48 -7.65 -23.84
C ASN A 8 6.03 -6.62 -22.80
N PRO A 9 6.58 -5.37 -22.87
CA PRO A 9 6.31 -4.34 -21.86
C PRO A 9 4.85 -3.90 -21.78
N GLU A 10 4.03 -4.24 -22.77
CA GLU A 10 2.63 -3.87 -22.79
C GLU A 10 1.71 -4.94 -22.22
N GLN A 11 2.23 -6.15 -21.98
CA GLN A 11 1.41 -7.26 -21.46
C GLN A 11 1.10 -7.10 -19.98
N PHE A 12 2.11 -6.79 -19.17
CA PHE A 12 1.93 -6.62 -17.71
C PHE A 12 2.25 -5.17 -17.37
N TYR A 13 1.22 -4.34 -17.19
CA TYR A 13 1.42 -2.92 -16.92
C TYR A 13 1.19 -2.55 -15.45
N GLN A 14 0.65 -3.45 -14.66
CA GLN A 14 0.47 -3.23 -13.23
C GLN A 14 0.37 -4.57 -12.52
N GLY A 15 1.02 -4.67 -11.37
CA GLY A 15 0.77 -5.73 -10.41
C GLY A 15 0.07 -5.14 -9.20
N ALA A 16 -0.87 -5.86 -8.62
CA ALA A 16 -1.57 -5.43 -7.43
C ALA A 16 -1.86 -6.63 -6.54
N PRO A 17 -1.63 -6.51 -5.22
CA PRO A 17 -2.07 -7.55 -4.30
C PRO A 17 -3.58 -7.56 -4.20
N LEU A 18 -4.14 -8.73 -3.96
CA LEU A 18 -5.54 -8.91 -3.62
C LEU A 18 -5.60 -9.45 -2.20
N LEU A 19 -6.16 -8.67 -1.30
CA LEU A 19 -6.26 -9.02 0.11
C LEU A 19 -7.68 -9.43 0.45
N LEU A 20 -7.82 -10.54 1.16
CA LEU A 20 -9.09 -10.94 1.75
C LEU A 20 -9.16 -10.29 3.14
N VAL A 21 -10.15 -9.45 3.37
CA VAL A 21 -10.29 -8.69 4.61
C VAL A 21 -11.73 -8.81 5.14
N PRO A 22 -11.93 -8.79 6.45
CA PRO A 22 -13.29 -8.91 6.99
C PRO A 22 -14.18 -7.70 6.68
N ASP A 23 -13.62 -6.51 6.61
CA ASP A 23 -14.37 -5.26 6.36
C ASP A 23 -13.72 -4.51 5.21
N VAL A 24 -14.26 -4.71 4.01
CA VAL A 24 -13.73 -4.10 2.79
C VAL A 24 -13.86 -2.58 2.85
N SER A 25 -15.01 -2.06 3.28
CA SER A 25 -15.25 -0.62 3.31
C SER A 25 -14.31 0.10 4.28
N ALA A 26 -14.16 -0.43 5.49
CA ALA A 26 -13.28 0.18 6.49
C ALA A 26 -11.82 0.16 6.03
N THR A 27 -11.39 -0.93 5.38
CA THR A 27 -10.05 -1.03 4.83
C THR A 27 -9.83 -0.01 3.71
N ALA A 28 -10.79 0.10 2.79
CA ALA A 28 -10.71 1.06 1.69
C ALA A 28 -10.64 2.51 2.22
N GLU A 29 -11.45 2.83 3.23
CA GLU A 29 -11.43 4.15 3.86
C GLU A 29 -10.08 4.46 4.48
N PHE A 30 -9.42 3.48 5.08
CA PHE A 30 -8.09 3.65 5.65
C PHE A 30 -7.08 4.05 4.57
N TYR A 31 -7.05 3.33 3.45
CA TYR A 31 -6.13 3.66 2.35
C TYR A 31 -6.43 5.03 1.75
N ARG A 32 -7.70 5.41 1.68
CA ARG A 32 -8.10 6.74 1.24
C ARG A 32 -7.63 7.82 2.22
N ASP A 33 -7.91 7.64 3.50
CA ASP A 33 -7.74 8.71 4.49
C ASP A 33 -6.30 8.84 4.97
N ILE A 34 -5.56 7.74 5.03
CA ILE A 34 -4.17 7.74 5.50
C ILE A 34 -3.18 7.89 4.34
N LEU A 35 -3.38 7.17 3.25
CA LEU A 35 -2.44 7.17 2.12
C LEU A 35 -2.85 8.07 0.96
N GLY A 36 -4.05 8.64 1.01
CA GLY A 36 -4.53 9.48 -0.08
C GLY A 36 -4.88 8.69 -1.33
N PHE A 37 -5.19 7.40 -1.20
CA PHE A 37 -5.62 6.58 -2.33
C PHE A 37 -7.04 6.99 -2.74
N GLN A 38 -7.34 6.81 -4.01
CA GLN A 38 -8.70 6.84 -4.50
C GLN A 38 -9.34 5.49 -4.25
N THR A 39 -10.66 5.44 -4.23
CA THR A 39 -11.38 4.20 -4.01
C THR A 39 -12.71 4.20 -4.76
N ASP A 40 -13.14 3.01 -5.19
CA ASP A 40 -14.47 2.78 -5.71
C ASP A 40 -15.45 2.29 -4.64
N ALA A 41 -15.05 2.30 -3.37
CA ALA A 41 -15.91 1.89 -2.27
C ALA A 41 -17.19 2.73 -2.26
N GLY A 42 -18.34 2.05 -2.11
CA GLY A 42 -19.65 2.70 -2.14
C GLY A 42 -20.28 2.78 -3.51
N THR A 43 -19.55 2.48 -4.59
CA THR A 43 -20.08 2.50 -5.96
C THR A 43 -20.18 1.11 -6.58
N GLY A 44 -19.55 0.11 -5.97
CA GLY A 44 -19.57 -1.27 -6.43
C GLY A 44 -20.21 -2.19 -5.42
N THR A 45 -19.79 -3.45 -5.43
CA THR A 45 -20.26 -4.43 -4.44
C THR A 45 -19.59 -4.17 -3.09
N PRO A 46 -20.30 -4.32 -1.97
CA PRO A 46 -19.69 -4.16 -0.64
C PRO A 46 -18.64 -5.24 -0.31
N ASP A 47 -18.57 -6.31 -1.11
CA ASP A 47 -17.64 -7.41 -0.88
C ASP A 47 -16.36 -7.28 -1.69
N TYR A 48 -16.21 -6.24 -2.49
CA TYR A 48 -15.02 -6.01 -3.31
C TYR A 48 -14.82 -4.52 -3.54
N SER A 49 -13.58 -4.06 -3.42
CA SER A 49 -13.21 -2.68 -3.71
C SER A 49 -11.78 -2.64 -4.21
N VAL A 50 -11.46 -1.60 -4.97
CA VAL A 50 -10.09 -1.31 -5.38
C VAL A 50 -9.70 0.03 -4.81
N VAL A 51 -8.48 0.12 -4.31
CA VAL A 51 -7.87 1.38 -3.91
C VAL A 51 -6.62 1.60 -4.74
N TRP A 52 -6.36 2.84 -5.15
CA TRP A 52 -5.22 3.12 -6.02
C TRP A 52 -4.72 4.55 -5.84
N ARG A 53 -3.43 4.72 -6.05
CA ARG A 53 -2.79 6.02 -6.13
C ARG A 53 -1.67 5.92 -7.15
N ASP A 54 -1.69 6.78 -8.18
CA ASP A 54 -0.77 6.68 -9.30
C ASP A 54 -0.81 5.26 -9.89
N ASN A 55 0.30 4.56 -9.95
CA ASN A 55 0.35 3.21 -10.49
C ASN A 55 0.30 2.11 -9.42
N ALA A 56 0.13 2.47 -8.17
CA ALA A 56 -0.02 1.51 -7.08
C ALA A 56 -1.50 1.20 -6.85
N ALA A 57 -1.84 -0.06 -6.65
CA ALA A 57 -3.20 -0.47 -6.39
C ALA A 57 -3.24 -1.64 -5.42
N VAL A 58 -4.35 -1.75 -4.70
CA VAL A 58 -4.64 -2.91 -3.85
C VAL A 58 -6.10 -3.28 -4.10
N HIS A 59 -6.34 -4.55 -4.37
CA HIS A 59 -7.67 -5.10 -4.47
C HIS A 59 -8.07 -5.66 -3.12
N LEU A 60 -9.29 -5.38 -2.70
CA LEU A 60 -9.84 -5.82 -1.42
C LEU A 60 -11.07 -6.66 -1.67
N ALA A 61 -11.07 -7.88 -1.18
CA ALA A 61 -12.22 -8.76 -1.26
C ALA A 61 -12.59 -9.23 0.15
N ARG A 62 -13.86 -9.51 0.37
CA ARG A 62 -14.31 -9.97 1.66
C ARG A 62 -13.83 -11.37 1.97
N GLY A 63 -13.25 -11.56 3.15
CA GLY A 63 -12.84 -12.85 3.69
C GLY A 63 -13.25 -12.97 5.14
N ALA A 64 -13.21 -14.19 5.66
CA ALA A 64 -13.65 -14.47 7.03
C ALA A 64 -12.69 -13.94 8.09
N HIS A 65 -11.41 -13.83 7.75
CA HIS A 65 -10.35 -13.50 8.71
C HIS A 65 -9.42 -12.45 8.13
N ALA A 66 -8.76 -11.70 9.02
CA ALA A 66 -7.70 -10.79 8.61
C ALA A 66 -6.54 -11.58 8.02
N PRO A 67 -5.85 -11.06 6.99
CA PRO A 67 -4.68 -11.71 6.42
C PRO A 67 -3.55 -11.80 7.46
N THR A 68 -2.77 -12.88 7.39
CA THR A 68 -1.60 -13.06 8.26
C THR A 68 -0.36 -13.23 7.42
N GLY A 69 0.77 -12.73 7.94
CA GLY A 69 2.05 -12.86 7.26
C GLY A 69 2.17 -12.08 5.98
N VAL A 70 1.34 -11.05 5.80
CA VAL A 70 1.32 -10.24 4.58
C VAL A 70 1.93 -8.88 4.86
N ARG A 71 2.82 -8.48 3.98
CA ARG A 71 3.38 -7.13 3.94
C ARG A 71 3.26 -6.62 2.53
N ILE A 72 2.98 -5.33 2.38
CA ILE A 72 2.89 -4.67 1.08
C ILE A 72 4.01 -3.66 1.00
N PHE A 73 4.74 -3.67 -0.11
CA PHE A 73 5.81 -2.70 -0.35
C PHE A 73 5.44 -1.81 -1.53
N PHE A 74 5.48 -0.50 -1.31
CA PHE A 74 5.30 0.48 -2.36
C PHE A 74 6.60 1.26 -2.56
N TRP A 75 7.07 1.33 -3.81
CA TRP A 75 8.13 2.25 -4.19
C TRP A 75 7.55 3.64 -4.34
N VAL A 76 8.18 4.63 -3.72
CA VAL A 76 7.74 6.02 -3.76
C VAL A 76 8.88 6.93 -4.16
N LYS A 77 8.54 8.11 -4.69
CA LYS A 77 9.55 9.05 -5.17
C LYS A 77 10.06 9.99 -4.09
N ASP A 78 9.23 10.30 -3.09
CA ASP A 78 9.58 11.21 -1.99
C ASP A 78 9.07 10.61 -0.69
N VAL A 79 9.89 9.74 -0.09
CA VAL A 79 9.53 9.02 1.12
C VAL A 79 9.39 9.95 2.32
N GLU A 80 10.20 11.04 2.40
CA GLU A 80 10.12 12.00 3.50
C GLU A 80 8.79 12.71 3.52
N ALA A 81 8.34 13.22 2.36
CA ALA A 81 7.07 13.91 2.27
C ALA A 81 5.91 12.97 2.61
N LEU A 82 5.97 11.73 2.11
CA LEU A 82 4.94 10.73 2.40
C LEU A 82 4.91 10.38 3.89
N TYR A 83 6.07 10.19 4.51
CA TYR A 83 6.16 9.88 5.94
C TYR A 83 5.51 10.99 6.78
N THR A 84 5.83 12.23 6.47
CA THR A 84 5.25 13.39 7.15
C THR A 84 3.73 13.41 6.99
N ASP A 85 3.25 13.16 5.78
CA ASP A 85 1.82 13.20 5.47
C ASP A 85 1.05 12.09 6.19
N VAL A 86 1.51 10.84 6.10
CA VAL A 86 0.78 9.73 6.74
C VAL A 86 0.85 9.81 8.26
N THR A 87 1.95 10.30 8.82
CA THR A 87 2.07 10.52 10.26
C THR A 87 1.07 11.56 10.73
N ARG A 88 0.97 12.66 10.01
CA ARG A 88 0.00 13.73 10.30
C ARG A 88 -1.44 13.19 10.21
N ARG A 89 -1.72 12.30 9.30
CA ARG A 89 -3.06 11.70 9.13
C ARG A 89 -3.38 10.62 10.16
N GLY A 90 -2.42 10.26 11.01
CA GLY A 90 -2.67 9.35 12.12
C GLY A 90 -2.25 7.90 11.87
N ALA A 91 -1.36 7.65 10.93
CA ALA A 91 -0.84 6.30 10.68
C ALA A 91 -0.17 5.74 11.95
N VAL A 92 -0.36 4.45 12.18
CA VAL A 92 0.30 3.71 13.27
C VAL A 92 1.64 3.22 12.75
N ILE A 93 2.70 4.00 12.99
CA ILE A 93 4.04 3.70 12.50
C ILE A 93 4.60 2.48 13.24
N THR A 94 4.99 1.45 12.48
CA THR A 94 5.62 0.25 13.02
C THR A 94 7.13 0.29 12.86
N VAL A 95 7.63 0.95 11.81
CA VAL A 95 9.06 1.15 11.59
C VAL A 95 9.27 2.62 11.23
N PRO A 96 9.90 3.40 12.11
CA PRO A 96 10.20 4.82 11.80
C PRO A 96 11.09 4.95 10.57
N ILE A 97 10.96 6.07 9.88
CA ILE A 97 11.74 6.35 8.69
C ILE A 97 13.24 6.28 8.99
N GLY A 98 13.98 5.65 8.10
CA GLY A 98 15.42 5.53 8.20
C GLY A 98 16.02 4.99 6.93
N THR A 99 17.32 5.23 6.76
CA THR A 99 18.10 4.69 5.64
C THR A 99 18.67 3.35 6.05
N ARG A 100 18.44 2.32 5.21
CA ARG A 100 18.84 0.95 5.52
C ARG A 100 20.12 0.57 4.78
N PRO A 101 20.83 -0.47 5.28
CA PRO A 101 22.09 -0.89 4.62
C PRO A 101 21.91 -1.34 3.17
N TYR A 102 20.73 -1.78 2.79
CA TYR A 102 20.42 -2.22 1.43
C TYR A 102 20.01 -1.07 0.49
N ARG A 103 20.40 0.16 0.86
CA ARG A 103 20.24 1.36 0.03
C ARG A 103 18.79 1.70 -0.27
N VAL A 104 17.96 1.57 0.73
CA VAL A 104 16.56 2.00 0.67
C VAL A 104 16.29 2.86 1.90
N ARG A 105 15.63 3.98 1.69
CA ARG A 105 15.11 4.76 2.80
C ARG A 105 13.62 4.47 2.88
N ASP A 106 13.18 3.90 3.98
CA ASP A 106 11.82 3.42 4.12
C ASP A 106 11.25 3.67 5.51
N PHE A 107 9.95 3.48 5.60
CA PHE A 107 9.21 3.39 6.85
C PHE A 107 8.07 2.39 6.65
N ALA A 108 7.45 1.99 7.76
CA ALA A 108 6.32 1.09 7.70
C ALA A 108 5.25 1.51 8.70
N PHE A 109 4.02 1.20 8.36
CA PHE A 109 2.87 1.42 9.24
C PHE A 109 1.89 0.26 9.06
N ARG A 110 0.92 0.18 9.95
CA ARG A 110 -0.02 -0.94 10.00
C ARG A 110 -1.38 -0.49 9.52
N ASP A 111 -2.03 -1.31 8.68
CA ASP A 111 -3.41 -1.10 8.29
C ASP A 111 -4.37 -1.68 9.36
N PRO A 112 -5.71 -1.50 9.22
CA PRO A 112 -6.66 -2.00 10.22
C PRO A 112 -6.65 -3.50 10.40
N ASN A 113 -6.15 -4.26 9.43
CA ASN A 113 -6.10 -5.72 9.47
C ASN A 113 -4.78 -6.26 10.01
N GLY A 114 -3.85 -5.38 10.38
CA GLY A 114 -2.52 -5.78 10.81
C GLY A 114 -1.54 -6.01 9.68
N VAL A 115 -1.92 -5.71 8.44
CA VAL A 115 -0.99 -5.74 7.31
C VAL A 115 0.02 -4.61 7.46
N GLU A 116 1.30 -4.94 7.38
CA GLU A 116 2.34 -3.93 7.42
C GLU A 116 2.56 -3.36 6.02
N VAL A 117 2.38 -2.05 5.90
CA VAL A 117 2.58 -1.32 4.65
C VAL A 117 3.93 -0.63 4.72
N VAL A 118 4.81 -0.98 3.80
CA VAL A 118 6.17 -0.43 3.71
C VAL A 118 6.23 0.50 2.52
N CYS A 119 6.75 1.70 2.72
CA CYS A 119 6.98 2.66 1.64
C CYS A 119 8.46 2.98 1.60
N GLY A 120 9.09 2.79 0.46
CA GLY A 120 10.52 2.95 0.31
C GLY A 120 10.92 3.70 -0.94
N GLN A 121 12.08 4.33 -0.86
CA GLN A 121 12.68 5.08 -1.95
C GLN A 121 14.12 4.59 -2.12
N ASP A 122 14.54 4.39 -3.37
CA ASP A 122 15.96 4.12 -3.65
C ASP A 122 16.80 5.24 -3.05
N TRP A 123 17.84 4.88 -2.33
CA TRP A 123 18.68 5.84 -1.61
C TRP A 123 20.14 5.53 -1.83
N GLU A 124 20.84 6.45 -2.45
CA GLU A 124 22.27 6.30 -2.75
C GLU A 124 23.15 7.12 -1.84
#